data_1edc3b39e3b4ec317fc4cf0a46819456
#
_entry.id   1edc3b39e3b4ec317fc4cf0a46819456
#
_cell.length_a   1.000
_cell.length_b   1.000
_cell.length_c   1.000
_cell.angle_alpha   90.00
_cell.angle_beta   90.00
_cell.angle_gamma   90.00
#
_symmetry.space_group_name_H-M   'P 1'
#
loop_
_entity.id
_entity.type
_entity.pdbx_description
1 polymer ?
#
loop_
_entity_poly.entity_id
_entity_poly.type
_entity_poly.pdbx_seq_one_letter_code
_entity_poly.pdbx_strand_id
1 'polypeptide(L)'
;MAERQFLPDSLREDFDDAYLRLPSGERRKLVSDSRMLYEPSLSQLAEKQDAESGFAAAVPPMAVALAVLMVVIVVTIIEWRTRRILYGLDILWLLATGVGGIILTAMIFSQHPTVSLNFQILILSPLCLIALWPVVRSLRRRQFSRWLWVIAGSLALSLFMGIWQKYDAAIWTLALSLLFRVAVLYNWCKRTKQTTA
;
A
#
# COMPACT_ATOMS: atom_id res chain seq x y z
N MET A 1 -25.87 -5.70 -0.83
CA MET A 1 -26.64 -4.75 -0.03
C MET A 1 -25.89 -4.20 1.19
N ALA A 2 -24.99 -4.94 1.83
CA ALA A 2 -24.26 -4.46 3.04
C ALA A 2 -23.24 -3.33 2.80
N GLU A 3 -22.70 -3.17 1.60
CA GLU A 3 -21.66 -2.16 1.31
C GLU A 3 -22.17 -0.72 1.20
N ARG A 4 -23.47 -0.52 0.96
CA ARG A 4 -24.06 0.82 0.86
C ARG A 4 -24.39 1.47 2.21
N GLN A 5 -24.50 0.68 3.27
CA GLN A 5 -24.90 1.16 4.59
C GLN A 5 -23.85 2.01 5.33
N PHE A 6 -22.62 2.09 4.80
CA PHE A 6 -21.54 2.88 5.42
C PHE A 6 -21.46 4.34 4.91
N LEU A 7 -22.26 4.69 3.90
CA LEU A 7 -22.34 6.07 3.44
C LEU A 7 -23.50 6.76 4.19
N PRO A 8 -23.24 7.90 4.84
CA PRO A 8 -24.27 8.62 5.62
C PRO A 8 -25.55 8.90 4.85
N ASP A 9 -25.42 9.23 3.56
CA ASP A 9 -26.57 9.51 2.69
C ASP A 9 -27.39 8.25 2.37
N SER A 10 -26.75 7.13 2.09
CA SER A 10 -27.44 5.86 1.83
C SER A 10 -28.13 5.33 3.09
N LEU A 11 -27.53 5.54 4.27
CA LEU A 11 -28.14 5.17 5.54
C LEU A 11 -29.41 6.00 5.79
N ARG A 12 -29.36 7.30 5.49
CA ARG A 12 -30.51 8.20 5.60
C ARG A 12 -31.65 7.76 4.67
N GLU A 13 -31.35 7.46 3.39
CA GLU A 13 -32.33 6.98 2.41
C GLU A 13 -32.96 5.67 2.85
N ASP A 14 -32.16 4.72 3.38
CA ASP A 14 -32.66 3.43 3.88
C ASP A 14 -33.61 3.63 5.09
N PHE A 15 -33.32 4.59 5.97
CA PHE A 15 -34.21 4.92 7.10
C PHE A 15 -35.49 5.67 6.64
N ASP A 16 -35.41 6.57 5.67
CA ASP A 16 -36.54 7.27 5.11
C ASP A 16 -37.51 6.31 4.42
N ASP A 17 -37.01 5.20 3.86
CA ASP A 17 -37.79 4.17 3.19
C ASP A 17 -38.22 3.02 4.12
N ALA A 18 -37.82 3.04 5.37
CA ALA A 18 -38.12 1.99 6.33
C ALA A 18 -39.54 2.12 6.90
N TYR A 19 -40.28 0.99 6.96
CA TYR A 19 -41.63 0.90 7.52
C TYR A 19 -41.67 -0.05 8.71
N LEU A 20 -42.31 0.41 9.78
CA LEU A 20 -42.64 -0.42 10.94
C LEU A 20 -43.95 -1.13 10.70
N ARG A 21 -44.02 -2.45 10.92
CA ARG A 21 -45.27 -3.21 10.97
C ARG A 21 -45.77 -3.24 12.40
N LEU A 22 -46.89 -2.61 12.62
CA LEU A 22 -47.61 -2.68 13.90
C LEU A 22 -48.27 -4.05 14.07
N PRO A 23 -48.53 -4.49 15.32
CA PRO A 23 -49.27 -5.73 15.59
C PRO A 23 -50.67 -5.74 14.98
N SER A 24 -51.27 -4.56 14.69
CA SER A 24 -52.51 -4.37 13.99
C SER A 24 -52.48 -4.68 12.49
N GLY A 25 -51.29 -4.97 11.93
CA GLY A 25 -51.07 -5.18 10.49
C GLY A 25 -50.87 -3.89 9.69
N GLU A 26 -51.00 -2.74 10.31
CA GLU A 26 -50.81 -1.43 9.69
C GLU A 26 -49.29 -1.15 9.48
N ARG A 27 -48.96 -0.54 8.33
CA ARG A 27 -47.57 -0.11 8.03
C ARG A 27 -47.45 1.39 8.33
N ARG A 28 -46.53 1.74 9.21
CA ARG A 28 -46.22 3.12 9.50
C ARG A 28 -44.78 3.43 9.13
N LYS A 29 -44.49 4.56 8.48
CA LYS A 29 -43.14 5.02 8.20
C LYS A 29 -42.35 5.11 9.50
N LEU A 30 -41.10 4.60 9.50
CA LEU A 30 -40.25 4.63 10.67
C LEU A 30 -39.79 6.07 10.97
N VAL A 31 -39.53 6.85 9.92
CA VAL A 31 -39.15 8.27 10.01
C VAL A 31 -40.34 9.07 9.40
N SER A 32 -40.93 9.95 10.20
CA SER A 32 -42.06 10.79 9.76
C SER A 32 -41.64 12.01 8.98
N ASP A 33 -40.44 12.54 9.30
CA ASP A 33 -39.85 13.71 8.65
C ASP A 33 -38.32 13.67 8.82
N SER A 34 -37.56 13.95 7.77
CA SER A 34 -36.12 14.08 7.81
C SER A 34 -35.70 15.45 7.29
N ARG A 35 -34.90 16.16 8.07
CA ARG A 35 -34.43 17.50 7.75
C ARG A 35 -32.91 17.58 7.86
N MET A 36 -32.27 18.05 6.80
CA MET A 36 -30.86 18.43 6.85
C MET A 36 -30.71 19.66 7.76
N LEU A 37 -29.97 19.49 8.84
CA LEU A 37 -29.66 20.61 9.76
C LEU A 37 -28.53 21.48 9.22
N TYR A 38 -27.68 20.95 8.35
CA TYR A 38 -26.57 21.67 7.76
C TYR A 38 -26.32 21.19 6.33
N GLU A 39 -26.45 22.10 5.39
CA GLU A 39 -25.97 21.91 4.00
C GLU A 39 -24.75 22.81 3.80
N PRO A 40 -23.53 22.24 3.75
CA PRO A 40 -22.35 23.05 3.43
C PRO A 40 -22.47 23.56 2.00
N SER A 41 -22.24 24.87 1.82
CA SER A 41 -22.18 25.44 0.48
C SER A 41 -21.04 24.78 -0.32
N LEU A 42 -21.20 24.69 -1.65
CA LEU A 42 -20.16 24.14 -2.55
C LEU A 42 -18.79 24.84 -2.37
N SER A 43 -18.80 26.14 -2.02
CA SER A 43 -17.59 26.87 -1.68
C SER A 43 -16.93 26.40 -0.38
N GLN A 44 -17.71 26.07 0.65
CA GLN A 44 -17.18 25.54 1.92
C GLN A 44 -16.69 24.10 1.77
N LEU A 45 -17.33 23.30 0.90
CA LEU A 45 -16.83 21.96 0.57
C LEU A 45 -15.51 22.02 -0.22
N ALA A 46 -15.40 22.94 -1.19
CA ALA A 46 -14.17 23.15 -1.92
C ALA A 46 -13.04 23.66 -1.01
N GLU A 47 -13.32 24.65 -0.14
CA GLU A 47 -12.34 25.19 0.82
C GLU A 47 -11.89 24.13 1.84
N LYS A 48 -12.81 23.26 2.30
CA LYS A 48 -12.48 22.16 3.18
C LYS A 48 -11.67 21.06 2.48
N GLN A 49 -11.99 20.79 1.21
CA GLN A 49 -11.25 19.85 0.37
C GLN A 49 -9.84 20.37 0.05
N ASP A 50 -9.69 21.69 -0.18
CA ASP A 50 -8.39 22.34 -0.38
C ASP A 50 -7.58 22.41 0.92
N ALA A 51 -8.20 22.59 2.08
CA ALA A 51 -7.56 22.60 3.39
C ALA A 51 -7.15 21.20 3.87
N GLU A 52 -7.91 20.16 3.54
CA GLU A 52 -7.58 18.75 3.80
C GLU A 52 -6.61 18.19 2.76
N SER A 53 -6.51 18.82 1.58
CA SER A 53 -5.52 18.50 0.55
C SER A 53 -4.14 19.05 0.93
N GLY A 54 -3.61 18.60 2.07
CA GLY A 54 -2.20 18.76 2.38
C GLY A 54 -1.34 18.12 1.29
N PHE A 55 -0.04 18.44 1.27
CA PHE A 55 0.95 17.96 0.29
C PHE A 55 0.81 16.45 -0.05
N ALA A 56 0.34 15.63 0.88
CA ALA A 56 0.09 14.18 0.69
C ALA A 56 -1.10 13.87 -0.26
N ALA A 57 -2.09 14.77 -0.34
CA ALA A 57 -3.25 14.59 -1.23
C ALA A 57 -2.97 15.13 -2.65
N ALA A 58 -1.98 16.01 -2.79
CA ALA A 58 -1.60 16.60 -4.07
C ALA A 58 -0.78 15.66 -4.97
N VAL A 59 -0.18 14.57 -4.42
CA VAL A 59 0.67 13.66 -5.20
C VAL A 59 -0.09 12.35 -5.45
N PRO A 60 -0.50 12.06 -6.69
CA PRO A 60 -1.21 10.83 -7.00
C PRO A 60 -0.31 9.60 -6.71
N PRO A 61 -0.87 8.51 -6.16
CA PRO A 61 -0.11 7.28 -5.82
C PRO A 61 0.71 6.74 -7.00
N MET A 62 0.19 6.86 -8.21
CA MET A 62 0.89 6.45 -9.43
C MET A 62 2.16 7.26 -9.69
N ALA A 63 2.15 8.57 -9.40
CA ALA A 63 3.34 9.41 -9.54
C ALA A 63 4.45 8.98 -8.56
N VAL A 64 4.07 8.61 -7.32
CA VAL A 64 5.02 8.06 -6.33
C VAL A 64 5.60 6.74 -6.82
N ALA A 65 4.76 5.82 -7.31
CA ALA A 65 5.21 4.52 -7.82
C ALA A 65 6.16 4.67 -9.02
N LEU A 66 5.86 5.58 -9.95
CA LEU A 66 6.73 5.90 -11.08
C LEU A 66 8.04 6.55 -10.64
N ALA A 67 8.01 7.45 -9.65
CA ALA A 67 9.22 8.05 -9.10
C ALA A 67 10.14 6.99 -8.48
N VAL A 68 9.58 6.03 -7.71
CA VAL A 68 10.34 4.91 -7.17
C VAL A 68 10.94 4.05 -8.28
N LEU A 69 10.16 3.71 -9.31
CA LEU A 69 10.64 2.96 -10.47
C LEU A 69 11.79 3.68 -11.17
N MET A 70 11.66 4.98 -11.40
CA MET A 70 12.70 5.81 -12.02
C MET A 70 13.98 5.82 -11.18
N VAL A 71 13.87 5.99 -9.86
CA VAL A 71 15.03 5.94 -8.95
C VAL A 71 15.71 4.57 -9.04
N VAL A 72 14.96 3.47 -9.02
CA VAL A 72 15.51 2.12 -9.15
C VAL A 72 16.25 1.95 -10.47
N ILE A 73 15.68 2.42 -11.59
CA ILE A 73 16.31 2.35 -12.92
C ILE A 73 17.60 3.19 -12.95
N VAL A 74 17.56 4.44 -12.50
CA VAL A 74 18.72 5.34 -12.51
C VAL A 74 19.86 4.78 -11.65
N VAL A 75 19.55 4.32 -10.44
CA VAL A 75 20.55 3.70 -9.56
C VAL A 75 21.13 2.44 -10.21
N THR A 76 20.31 1.61 -10.82
CA THR A 76 20.77 0.41 -11.53
C THR A 76 21.74 0.75 -12.67
N ILE A 77 21.44 1.79 -13.45
CA ILE A 77 22.33 2.27 -14.53
C ILE A 77 23.66 2.79 -13.96
N ILE A 78 23.62 3.56 -12.86
CA ILE A 78 24.83 4.06 -12.19
C ILE A 78 25.66 2.89 -11.67
N GLU A 79 25.05 1.91 -11.01
CA GLU A 79 25.73 0.71 -10.49
C GLU A 79 26.40 -0.09 -11.61
N TRP A 80 25.71 -0.22 -12.74
CA TRP A 80 26.25 -0.93 -13.90
C TRP A 80 27.45 -0.20 -14.52
N ARG A 81 27.38 1.13 -14.58
CA ARG A 81 28.52 1.95 -15.08
C ARG A 81 29.69 2.02 -14.12
N THR A 82 29.41 2.21 -12.83
CA THR A 82 30.47 2.38 -11.81
C THR A 82 31.02 1.05 -11.27
N ARG A 83 30.38 -0.06 -11.61
CA ARG A 83 30.67 -1.40 -11.07
C ARG A 83 30.66 -1.45 -9.53
N ARG A 84 29.84 -0.63 -8.90
CA ARG A 84 29.68 -0.54 -7.44
C ARG A 84 28.21 -0.65 -7.07
N ILE A 85 27.88 -1.39 -6.00
CA ILE A 85 26.52 -1.41 -5.45
C ILE A 85 26.33 -0.16 -4.59
N LEU A 86 25.23 0.53 -4.81
CA LEU A 86 24.75 1.65 -4.00
C LEU A 86 23.72 1.14 -2.98
N TYR A 87 24.17 0.35 -2.01
CA TYR A 87 23.28 -0.27 -1.00
C TYR A 87 22.49 0.73 -0.15
N GLY A 88 22.75 2.03 -0.26
CA GLY A 88 21.94 3.07 0.36
C GLY A 88 20.47 3.05 -0.07
N LEU A 89 20.19 2.81 -1.37
CA LEU A 89 18.84 2.62 -1.87
C LEU A 89 18.16 1.41 -1.21
N ASP A 90 18.89 0.31 -1.07
CA ASP A 90 18.34 -0.93 -0.49
C ASP A 90 18.03 -0.76 1.00
N ILE A 91 18.87 0.00 1.73
CA ILE A 91 18.61 0.38 3.12
C ILE A 91 17.33 1.21 3.21
N LEU A 92 17.22 2.27 2.39
CA LEU A 92 16.08 3.16 2.39
C LEU A 92 14.79 2.40 2.07
N TRP A 93 14.82 1.55 1.05
CA TRP A 93 13.70 0.72 0.67
C TRP A 93 13.27 -0.23 1.79
N LEU A 94 14.20 -1.03 2.36
CA LEU A 94 13.88 -1.97 3.43
C LEU A 94 13.35 -1.26 4.68
N LEU A 95 13.89 -0.08 4.98
CA LEU A 95 13.42 0.73 6.09
C LEU A 95 11.99 1.26 5.83
N ALA A 96 11.75 1.87 4.67
CA ALA A 96 10.45 2.43 4.31
C ALA A 96 9.35 1.36 4.27
N THR A 97 9.62 0.23 3.60
CA THR A 97 8.66 -0.87 3.52
C THR A 97 8.45 -1.57 4.87
N GLY A 98 9.50 -1.67 5.68
CA GLY A 98 9.41 -2.27 7.00
C GLY A 98 8.64 -1.41 8.01
N VAL A 99 8.87 -0.09 8.03
CA VAL A 99 8.11 0.85 8.87
C VAL A 99 6.64 0.89 8.41
N GLY A 100 6.38 1.00 7.11
CA GLY A 100 5.03 0.90 6.56
C GLY A 100 4.34 -0.41 6.94
N GLY A 101 5.08 -1.51 6.95
CA GLY A 101 4.60 -2.82 7.38
C GLY A 101 4.18 -2.88 8.85
N ILE A 102 4.92 -2.22 9.74
CA ILE A 102 4.51 -2.10 11.18
C ILE A 102 3.19 -1.33 11.28
N ILE A 103 3.07 -0.22 10.57
CA ILE A 103 1.83 0.59 10.60
C ILE A 103 0.65 -0.23 10.10
N LEU A 104 0.78 -0.92 8.95
CA LEU A 104 -0.28 -1.79 8.44
C LEU A 104 -0.62 -2.93 9.38
N THR A 105 0.38 -3.55 10.01
CA THR A 105 0.17 -4.60 11.01
C THR A 105 -0.61 -4.06 12.21
N ALA A 106 -0.25 -2.89 12.72
CA ALA A 106 -0.96 -2.25 13.82
C ALA A 106 -2.43 -1.93 13.44
N MET A 107 -2.67 -1.52 12.19
CA MET A 107 -4.04 -1.28 11.69
C MET A 107 -4.89 -2.55 11.63
N ILE A 108 -4.31 -3.71 11.32
CA ILE A 108 -5.04 -4.99 11.31
C ILE A 108 -5.52 -5.35 12.73
N PHE A 109 -4.71 -5.06 13.76
CA PHE A 109 -5.10 -5.27 15.17
C PHE A 109 -6.07 -4.21 15.70
N SER A 110 -6.18 -3.07 15.03
CA SER A 110 -7.23 -2.08 15.29
C SER A 110 -8.56 -2.68 14.86
N GLN A 111 -9.52 -2.81 15.79
CA GLN A 111 -10.84 -3.41 15.55
C GLN A 111 -11.73 -2.58 14.60
N HIS A 112 -11.14 -1.98 13.58
CA HIS A 112 -11.88 -1.21 12.58
C HIS A 112 -12.53 -2.18 11.58
N PRO A 113 -13.86 -2.21 11.49
CA PRO A 113 -14.60 -3.18 10.63
C PRO A 113 -14.28 -3.04 9.14
N THR A 114 -13.68 -1.94 8.72
CA THR A 114 -13.33 -1.67 7.32
C THR A 114 -11.93 -2.13 6.93
N VAL A 115 -11.07 -2.49 7.89
CA VAL A 115 -9.72 -2.99 7.62
C VAL A 115 -9.76 -4.52 7.53
N SER A 116 -10.32 -5.03 6.44
CA SER A 116 -10.24 -6.45 6.10
C SER A 116 -8.81 -6.85 5.73
N LEU A 117 -8.55 -8.15 5.71
CA LEU A 117 -7.24 -8.71 5.39
C LEU A 117 -6.69 -8.13 4.08
N ASN A 118 -5.70 -7.26 4.18
CA ASN A 118 -5.10 -6.59 3.03
C ASN A 118 -3.75 -7.22 2.71
N PHE A 119 -3.66 -7.92 1.56
CA PHE A 119 -2.41 -8.57 1.14
C PHE A 119 -1.31 -7.60 0.73
N GLN A 120 -1.56 -6.29 0.71
CA GLN A 120 -0.51 -5.27 0.56
C GLN A 120 0.53 -5.33 1.69
N ILE A 121 0.19 -5.94 2.84
CA ILE A 121 1.13 -6.21 3.93
C ILE A 121 2.31 -7.10 3.48
N LEU A 122 2.16 -7.83 2.39
CA LEU A 122 3.24 -8.62 1.81
C LEU A 122 4.26 -7.75 1.05
N ILE A 123 3.85 -6.57 0.58
CA ILE A 123 4.73 -5.55 -0.04
C ILE A 123 5.37 -4.71 1.06
N LEU A 124 4.54 -4.17 1.95
CA LEU A 124 4.96 -3.41 3.13
C LEU A 124 5.06 -4.37 4.32
N SER A 125 6.14 -5.13 4.37
CA SER A 125 6.28 -6.20 5.37
C SER A 125 7.22 -5.79 6.51
N PRO A 126 6.83 -5.95 7.80
CA PRO A 126 7.72 -5.71 8.93
C PRO A 126 8.96 -6.61 8.91
N LEU A 127 8.92 -7.73 8.17
CA LEU A 127 10.07 -8.60 7.95
C LEU A 127 11.23 -7.87 7.26
N CYS A 128 10.95 -6.79 6.51
CA CYS A 128 11.99 -5.96 5.88
C CYS A 128 12.92 -5.30 6.91
N LEU A 129 12.42 -4.93 8.09
CA LEU A 129 13.27 -4.40 9.18
C LEU A 129 14.16 -5.49 9.76
N ILE A 130 13.64 -6.68 9.96
CA ILE A 130 14.43 -7.84 10.45
C ILE A 130 15.50 -8.20 9.41
N ALA A 131 15.14 -8.15 8.13
CA ALA A 131 16.04 -8.44 7.02
C ALA A 131 17.09 -7.35 6.78
N LEU A 132 16.90 -6.12 7.28
CA LEU A 132 17.75 -4.97 7.01
C LEU A 132 19.22 -5.27 7.34
N TRP A 133 19.50 -5.72 8.57
CA TRP A 133 20.86 -6.00 9.01
C TRP A 133 21.54 -7.11 8.19
N PRO A 134 20.96 -8.33 8.06
CA PRO A 134 21.60 -9.41 7.32
C PRO A 134 21.73 -9.09 5.81
N VAL A 135 20.79 -8.36 5.21
CA VAL A 135 20.89 -7.95 3.81
C VAL A 135 22.04 -6.97 3.63
N VAL A 136 22.11 -5.89 4.40
CA VAL A 136 23.19 -4.89 4.30
C VAL A 136 24.56 -5.53 4.53
N ARG A 137 24.68 -6.39 5.55
CA ARG A 137 25.92 -7.12 5.83
C ARG A 137 26.35 -8.00 4.66
N SER A 138 25.41 -8.71 4.03
CA SER A 138 25.70 -9.57 2.87
C SER A 138 26.08 -8.75 1.64
N LEU A 139 25.38 -7.65 1.34
CA LEU A 139 25.69 -6.77 0.22
C LEU A 139 27.05 -6.12 0.34
N ARG A 140 27.45 -5.68 1.56
CA ARG A 140 28.80 -5.18 1.83
C ARG A 140 29.88 -6.24 1.55
N ARG A 141 29.57 -7.52 1.74
CA ARG A 141 30.46 -8.66 1.44
C ARG A 141 30.33 -9.16 0.00
N ARG A 142 29.59 -8.45 -0.84
CA ARG A 142 29.28 -8.83 -2.23
C ARG A 142 28.61 -10.22 -2.35
N GLN A 143 27.81 -10.57 -1.35
CA GLN A 143 27.08 -11.84 -1.30
C GLN A 143 25.58 -11.57 -1.34
N PHE A 144 24.85 -12.46 -2.02
CA PHE A 144 23.40 -12.38 -2.03
C PHE A 144 22.81 -12.96 -0.74
N SER A 145 21.98 -12.18 -0.06
CA SER A 145 21.33 -12.61 1.19
C SER A 145 20.15 -13.52 0.92
N ARG A 146 20.03 -14.59 1.72
CA ARG A 146 18.81 -15.46 1.67
C ARG A 146 17.52 -14.71 1.99
N TRP A 147 17.60 -13.66 2.78
CA TRP A 147 16.48 -12.80 3.11
C TRP A 147 15.88 -12.10 1.88
N LEU A 148 16.69 -11.80 0.88
CA LEU A 148 16.18 -11.24 -0.38
C LEU A 148 15.28 -12.22 -1.15
N TRP A 149 15.48 -13.53 -0.99
CA TRP A 149 14.58 -14.55 -1.54
C TRP A 149 13.24 -14.57 -0.79
N VAL A 150 13.26 -14.40 0.54
CA VAL A 150 12.03 -14.31 1.33
C VAL A 150 11.21 -13.08 0.92
N ILE A 151 11.89 -11.92 0.76
CA ILE A 151 11.26 -10.69 0.30
C ILE A 151 10.72 -10.84 -1.12
N ALA A 152 11.51 -11.43 -2.04
CA ALA A 152 11.04 -11.68 -3.40
C ALA A 152 9.82 -12.60 -3.45
N GLY A 153 9.81 -13.66 -2.64
CA GLY A 153 8.68 -14.57 -2.49
C GLY A 153 7.43 -13.85 -1.95
N SER A 154 7.60 -12.99 -0.94
CA SER A 154 6.52 -12.16 -0.39
C SER A 154 5.95 -11.20 -1.45
N LEU A 155 6.80 -10.53 -2.21
CA LEU A 155 6.38 -9.65 -3.31
C LEU A 155 5.66 -10.43 -4.42
N ALA A 156 6.19 -11.59 -4.83
CA ALA A 156 5.55 -12.43 -5.84
C ALA A 156 4.18 -12.95 -5.38
N LEU A 157 4.08 -13.37 -4.12
CA LEU A 157 2.82 -13.80 -3.52
C LEU A 157 1.82 -12.64 -3.46
N SER A 158 2.27 -11.43 -3.11
CA SER A 158 1.41 -10.24 -3.12
C SER A 158 0.89 -9.93 -4.52
N LEU A 159 1.73 -10.01 -5.55
CA LEU A 159 1.29 -9.83 -6.94
C LEU A 159 0.25 -10.87 -7.33
N PHE A 160 0.46 -12.13 -6.95
CA PHE A 160 -0.52 -13.19 -7.22
C PHE A 160 -1.86 -12.89 -6.52
N MET A 161 -1.85 -12.54 -5.23
CA MET A 161 -3.05 -12.18 -4.48
C MET A 161 -3.70 -10.87 -4.97
N GLY A 162 -2.92 -9.97 -5.55
CA GLY A 162 -3.39 -8.71 -6.13
C GLY A 162 -4.38 -8.87 -7.27
N ILE A 163 -4.37 -10.03 -7.96
CA ILE A 163 -5.34 -10.37 -9.00
C ILE A 163 -6.75 -10.46 -8.40
N TRP A 164 -6.89 -11.10 -7.22
CA TRP A 164 -8.18 -11.21 -6.52
C TRP A 164 -8.58 -9.92 -5.82
N GLN A 165 -7.61 -9.21 -5.22
CA GLN A 165 -7.86 -7.94 -4.52
C GLN A 165 -7.99 -6.73 -5.46
N LYS A 166 -7.85 -6.90 -6.77
CA LYS A 166 -7.92 -5.81 -7.78
C LYS A 166 -7.04 -4.62 -7.38
N TYR A 167 -5.75 -4.87 -7.21
CA TYR A 167 -4.80 -3.82 -6.86
C TYR A 167 -4.79 -2.70 -7.89
N ASP A 168 -4.66 -1.48 -7.38
CA ASP A 168 -4.40 -0.31 -8.22
C ASP A 168 -3.09 -0.46 -9.00
N ALA A 169 -3.01 0.15 -10.18
CA ALA A 169 -1.83 0.10 -11.05
C ALA A 169 -0.56 0.64 -10.36
N ALA A 170 -0.70 1.59 -9.42
CA ALA A 170 0.42 2.10 -8.63
C ALA A 170 1.05 1.01 -7.75
N ILE A 171 0.22 0.16 -7.13
CA ILE A 171 0.69 -0.95 -6.28
C ILE A 171 1.42 -2.00 -7.12
N TRP A 172 0.89 -2.32 -8.30
CA TRP A 172 1.56 -3.20 -9.25
C TRP A 172 2.92 -2.65 -9.66
N THR A 173 2.99 -1.37 -10.03
CA THR A 173 4.22 -0.70 -10.43
C THR A 173 5.25 -0.72 -9.30
N LEU A 174 4.84 -0.43 -8.07
CA LEU A 174 5.71 -0.45 -6.90
C LEU A 174 6.26 -1.86 -6.64
N ALA A 175 5.40 -2.87 -6.57
CA ALA A 175 5.82 -4.25 -6.30
C ALA A 175 6.76 -4.79 -7.39
N LEU A 176 6.47 -4.52 -8.66
CA LEU A 176 7.34 -4.90 -9.78
C LEU A 176 8.69 -4.18 -9.74
N SER A 177 8.73 -2.89 -9.39
CA SER A 177 9.99 -2.14 -9.26
C SER A 177 10.89 -2.72 -8.16
N LEU A 178 10.30 -3.12 -7.04
CA LEU A 178 11.03 -3.75 -5.93
C LEU A 178 11.52 -5.16 -6.31
N LEU A 179 10.69 -5.94 -7.00
CA LEU A 179 11.07 -7.27 -7.49
C LEU A 179 12.22 -7.17 -8.51
N PHE A 180 12.13 -6.21 -9.43
CA PHE A 180 13.20 -5.91 -10.37
C PHE A 180 14.51 -5.56 -9.64
N ARG A 181 14.45 -4.75 -8.57
CA ARG A 181 15.61 -4.43 -7.75
C ARG A 181 16.26 -5.67 -7.15
N VAL A 182 15.49 -6.60 -6.60
CA VAL A 182 16.02 -7.87 -6.06
C VAL A 182 16.70 -8.69 -7.16
N ALA A 183 16.12 -8.75 -8.36
CA ALA A 183 16.72 -9.45 -9.49
C ALA A 183 18.07 -8.83 -9.94
N VAL A 184 18.16 -7.50 -9.93
CA VAL A 184 19.42 -6.77 -10.22
C VAL A 184 20.50 -7.14 -9.20
N LEU A 185 20.19 -7.11 -7.90
CA LEU A 185 21.11 -7.48 -6.83
C LEU A 185 21.58 -8.94 -6.95
N TYR A 186 20.66 -9.85 -7.29
CA TYR A 186 21.02 -11.25 -7.51
C TYR A 186 22.01 -11.42 -8.66
N ASN A 187 21.71 -10.84 -9.82
CA ASN A 187 22.58 -10.92 -10.99
C ASN A 187 23.96 -10.29 -10.72
N TRP A 188 24.00 -9.19 -10.00
CA TRP A 188 25.23 -8.53 -9.66
C TRP A 188 26.11 -9.39 -8.73
N CYS A 189 25.56 -9.95 -7.68
CA CYS A 189 26.29 -10.84 -6.76
C CYS A 189 26.76 -12.12 -7.46
N LYS A 190 25.99 -12.67 -8.40
CA LYS A 190 26.37 -13.83 -9.20
C LYS A 190 27.58 -13.55 -10.10
N ARG A 191 27.59 -12.43 -10.81
CA ARG A 191 28.70 -12.02 -11.67
C ARG A 191 29.99 -11.81 -10.89
N THR A 192 29.91 -11.19 -9.70
CA THR A 192 31.09 -10.94 -8.86
C THR A 192 31.75 -12.24 -8.38
N LYS A 193 30.98 -13.29 -8.09
CA LYS A 193 31.52 -14.60 -7.72
C LYS A 193 32.26 -15.26 -8.88
N GLN A 194 31.80 -15.11 -10.11
CA GLN A 194 32.46 -15.71 -11.29
C GLN A 194 33.80 -15.05 -11.65
N THR A 195 33.98 -13.79 -11.27
CA THR A 195 35.23 -13.04 -11.56
C THR A 195 36.32 -13.32 -10.52
N THR A 196 35.97 -13.88 -9.36
CA THR A 196 36.91 -14.20 -8.25
C THR A 196 37.26 -15.68 -8.15
N ALA A 197 36.63 -16.53 -8.96
CA ALA A 197 36.95 -17.96 -9.12
C ALA A 197 37.79 -18.19 -10.36
#